data_82821b853989a338c1072f784747adcb
#
_entry.id   82821b853989a338c1072f784747adcb
#
_cell.length_a   1.000
_cell.length_b   1.000
_cell.length_c   1.000
_cell.angle_alpha   90.00
_cell.angle_beta   90.00
_cell.angle_gamma   90.00
#
_symmetry.space_group_name_H-M   'P 1'
#
loop_
_entity.id
_entity.type
_entity.pdbx_description
1 polymer ?
#
loop_
_entity_poly.entity_id
_entity_poly.type
_entity_poly.pdbx_seq_one_letter_code
_entity_poly.pdbx_strand_id
1 'polypeptide(L)'
;MKKAISTTSFANAHMTCEAYRVDDSYPGEGKKQEGDSLHGYAIISDAAALNSDSRKELSSIIEDHDTYFRHSISIDCSFRPGVAFRFQDKKTNVDLLVCFSCNELRYYLDGKVVGQSYFKSQELRALVKKLFPNDKKIQSLK
;
A
#
# COMPACT_ATOMS: atom_id res chain seq x y z
N MET A 1 1.82 -8.43 13.06
CA MET A 1 1.48 -7.36 12.11
C MET A 1 0.45 -6.38 12.66
N LYS A 2 -0.61 -6.85 13.28
CA LYS A 2 -1.64 -5.97 13.86
C LYS A 2 -1.11 -4.98 14.89
N LYS A 3 -0.09 -5.34 15.64
CA LYS A 3 0.51 -4.42 16.62
C LYS A 3 1.14 -3.20 15.96
N ALA A 4 1.78 -3.36 14.82
CA ALA A 4 2.38 -2.22 14.11
C ALA A 4 1.29 -1.27 13.58
N ILE A 5 0.16 -1.82 13.13
CA ILE A 5 -0.96 -1.03 12.62
C ILE A 5 -1.70 -0.35 13.76
N SER A 6 -1.98 -1.09 14.85
CA SER A 6 -2.77 -0.57 15.96
C SER A 6 -2.04 0.50 16.77
N THR A 7 -0.70 0.48 16.78
CA THR A 7 0.09 1.51 17.48
C THR A 7 0.27 2.77 16.65
N THR A 8 -0.04 2.72 15.35
CA THR A 8 0.07 3.86 14.44
C THR A 8 -1.34 4.31 14.06
N SER A 9 -1.74 5.48 14.52
CA SER A 9 -3.06 6.00 14.19
C SER A 9 -3.08 6.55 12.76
N PHE A 10 -3.62 5.78 11.84
CA PHE A 10 -3.78 6.21 10.45
C PHE A 10 -4.82 7.32 10.30
N ALA A 11 -5.70 7.47 11.29
CA ALA A 11 -6.68 8.54 11.34
C ALA A 11 -6.13 9.80 12.02
N ASN A 12 -4.87 9.78 12.48
CA ASN A 12 -4.25 10.93 13.14
C ASN A 12 -4.19 12.11 12.17
N ALA A 13 -4.81 13.22 12.56
CA ALA A 13 -4.87 14.43 11.72
C ALA A 13 -3.51 15.07 11.45
N HIS A 14 -2.50 14.73 12.26
CA HIS A 14 -1.14 15.26 12.09
C HIS A 14 -0.31 14.49 11.07
N MET A 15 -0.76 13.32 10.63
CA MET A 15 -0.07 12.57 9.60
C MET A 15 -0.59 12.98 8.22
N THR A 16 0.34 13.15 7.28
CA THR A 16 -0.03 13.24 5.87
C THR A 16 -0.24 11.83 5.33
N CYS A 17 -1.11 11.69 4.35
CA CYS A 17 -1.31 10.42 3.68
C CYS A 17 -1.36 10.65 2.17
N GLU A 18 -0.48 9.98 1.46
CA GLU A 18 -0.39 10.09 0.02
C GLU A 18 -0.35 8.70 -0.60
N ALA A 19 -0.95 8.55 -1.77
CA ALA A 19 -0.91 7.31 -2.54
C ALA A 19 -0.04 7.51 -3.77
N TYR A 20 0.67 6.45 -4.15
CA TYR A 20 1.54 6.44 -5.32
C TYR A 20 1.29 5.19 -6.14
N ARG A 21 1.43 5.34 -7.46
CA ARG A 21 1.62 4.18 -8.32
C ARG A 21 3.10 3.84 -8.32
N VAL A 22 3.41 2.57 -8.15
CA VAL A 22 4.79 2.08 -8.21
C VAL A 22 4.92 1.03 -9.32
N ASP A 23 6.12 0.92 -9.86
CA ASP A 23 6.43 -0.10 -10.86
C ASP A 23 6.54 -1.45 -10.16
N ASP A 24 5.78 -2.42 -10.63
CA ASP A 24 5.71 -3.74 -10.02
C ASP A 24 6.90 -4.65 -10.35
N SER A 25 7.88 -4.17 -11.10
CA SER A 25 9.11 -4.90 -11.38
C SER A 25 9.95 -5.06 -10.13
N TYR A 26 10.58 -6.21 -9.98
CA TYR A 26 11.48 -6.44 -8.85
C TYR A 26 12.63 -5.46 -8.85
N PRO A 27 13.02 -4.95 -7.66
CA PRO A 27 14.22 -4.16 -7.54
C PRO A 27 15.43 -4.99 -8.01
N GLY A 28 16.29 -4.39 -8.84
CA GLY A 28 17.51 -5.04 -9.27
C GLY A 28 17.39 -5.99 -10.46
N GLU A 29 16.23 -6.11 -11.11
CA GLU A 29 16.08 -6.88 -12.34
C GLU A 29 16.71 -6.18 -13.56
N GLY A 30 17.95 -5.76 -13.45
CA GLY A 30 18.70 -5.16 -14.55
C GLY A 30 18.21 -3.80 -15.02
N LYS A 31 17.18 -3.26 -14.42
CA LYS A 31 16.69 -1.93 -14.74
C LYS A 31 17.25 -0.93 -13.74
N LYS A 32 17.98 0.03 -14.25
CA LYS A 32 18.42 1.17 -13.45
C LYS A 32 17.18 2.00 -13.15
N GLN A 33 16.84 2.08 -11.86
CA GLN A 33 15.72 2.91 -11.45
C GLN A 33 16.14 4.37 -11.50
N GLU A 34 15.54 5.11 -12.41
CA GLU A 34 15.69 6.54 -12.49
C GLU A 34 14.55 7.19 -11.69
N GLY A 35 14.88 8.18 -10.87
CA GLY A 35 13.91 8.91 -10.07
C GLY A 35 13.65 8.30 -8.70
N ASP A 36 12.57 8.74 -8.08
CA ASP A 36 12.23 8.35 -6.72
C ASP A 36 11.71 6.92 -6.66
N SER A 37 11.99 6.26 -5.56
CA SER A 37 11.52 4.90 -5.31
C SER A 37 11.04 4.74 -3.88
N LEU A 38 10.20 3.73 -3.67
CA LEU A 38 9.73 3.29 -2.35
C LEU A 38 10.17 1.85 -2.18
N HIS A 39 11.11 1.64 -1.26
CA HIS A 39 11.63 0.31 -0.93
C HIS A 39 12.11 -0.47 -2.16
N GLY A 40 12.72 0.24 -3.11
CA GLY A 40 13.26 -0.31 -4.34
C GLY A 40 12.30 -0.32 -5.52
N TYR A 41 11.03 -0.01 -5.33
CA TYR A 41 10.05 0.07 -6.42
C TYR A 41 9.94 1.51 -6.90
N ALA A 42 10.13 1.73 -8.20
CA ALA A 42 10.10 3.08 -8.76
C ALA A 42 8.71 3.72 -8.66
N ILE A 43 8.65 4.98 -8.25
CA ILE A 43 7.42 5.75 -8.25
C ILE A 43 7.15 6.19 -9.69
N ILE A 44 5.96 5.86 -10.20
CA ILE A 44 5.58 6.10 -11.60
C ILE A 44 4.39 7.05 -11.76
N SER A 45 3.98 7.71 -10.69
CA SER A 45 2.89 8.69 -10.74
C SER A 45 3.21 9.86 -9.83
N ASP A 46 2.44 10.95 -9.99
CA ASP A 46 2.40 12.01 -8.99
C ASP A 46 1.74 11.46 -7.72
N ALA A 47 2.02 12.09 -6.60
CA ALA A 47 1.37 11.78 -5.35
C ALA A 47 -0.11 12.12 -5.41
N ALA A 48 -0.97 11.20 -4.99
CA ALA A 48 -2.39 11.45 -4.81
C ALA A 48 -2.65 11.65 -3.32
N ALA A 49 -2.85 12.89 -2.91
CA ALA A 49 -3.14 13.20 -1.51
C ALA A 49 -4.53 12.67 -1.14
N LEU A 50 -4.61 11.97 -0.01
CA LEU A 50 -5.89 11.49 0.50
C LEU A 50 -6.56 12.58 1.31
N ASN A 51 -7.82 12.87 0.99
CA ASN A 51 -8.63 13.76 1.80
C ASN A 51 -9.09 13.05 3.07
N SER A 52 -9.80 13.76 3.93
CA SER A 52 -10.27 13.22 5.21
C SER A 52 -11.12 11.95 5.03
N ASP A 53 -12.02 11.94 4.06
CA ASP A 53 -12.91 10.79 3.82
C ASP A 53 -12.13 9.58 3.31
N SER A 54 -11.21 9.78 2.37
CA SER A 54 -10.37 8.70 1.83
C SER A 54 -9.45 8.14 2.91
N ARG A 55 -8.92 8.98 3.79
CA ARG A 55 -8.08 8.52 4.91
C ARG A 55 -8.87 7.67 5.89
N LYS A 56 -10.09 8.07 6.21
CA LYS A 56 -10.97 7.29 7.07
C LYS A 56 -11.32 5.96 6.45
N GLU A 57 -11.62 5.95 5.16
CA GLU A 57 -11.91 4.73 4.41
C GLU A 57 -10.72 3.78 4.44
N LEU A 58 -9.52 4.28 4.14
CA LEU A 58 -8.30 3.47 4.18
C LEU A 58 -8.04 2.93 5.59
N SER A 59 -8.16 3.76 6.61
CA SER A 59 -7.97 3.35 8.00
C SER A 59 -8.96 2.26 8.40
N SER A 60 -10.21 2.39 8.00
CA SER A 60 -11.24 1.38 8.28
C SER A 60 -10.88 0.03 7.65
N ILE A 61 -10.35 0.06 6.43
CA ILE A 61 -9.97 -1.17 5.74
C ILE A 61 -8.78 -1.85 6.43
N ILE A 62 -7.71 -1.10 6.68
CA ILE A 62 -6.46 -1.69 7.18
C ILE A 62 -6.49 -2.01 8.66
N GLU A 63 -7.38 -1.39 9.44
CA GLU A 63 -7.54 -1.66 10.86
C GLU A 63 -8.60 -2.73 11.15
N ASP A 64 -9.40 -3.12 10.16
CA ASP A 64 -10.42 -4.15 10.32
C ASP A 64 -9.78 -5.54 10.29
N HIS A 65 -10.00 -6.32 11.35
CA HIS A 65 -9.51 -7.69 11.45
C HIS A 65 -10.01 -8.58 10.31
N ASP A 66 -11.22 -8.34 9.84
CA ASP A 66 -11.84 -9.16 8.80
C ASP A 66 -11.25 -8.90 7.41
N THR A 67 -10.45 -7.84 7.26
CA THR A 67 -9.73 -7.56 6.02
C THR A 67 -8.68 -8.64 5.73
N TYR A 68 -8.09 -9.22 6.78
CA TYR A 68 -6.94 -10.10 6.64
C TYR A 68 -7.35 -11.57 6.71
N PHE A 69 -6.58 -12.40 6.02
CA PHE A 69 -6.78 -13.83 6.07
C PHE A 69 -5.46 -14.58 5.90
N ARG A 70 -5.48 -15.88 6.21
CA ARG A 70 -4.36 -16.77 5.97
C ARG A 70 -4.78 -17.85 4.98
N HIS A 71 -3.87 -18.18 4.06
CA HIS A 71 -4.09 -19.36 3.22
C HIS A 71 -3.82 -20.61 4.03
N SER A 72 -4.63 -21.66 3.78
CA SER A 72 -4.45 -22.95 4.43
C SER A 72 -3.25 -23.73 3.87
N ILE A 73 -2.76 -23.32 2.70
CA ILE A 73 -1.58 -23.89 2.05
C ILE A 73 -0.65 -22.77 1.62
N SER A 74 0.61 -23.10 1.37
CA SER A 74 1.57 -22.12 0.85
C SER A 74 1.16 -21.65 -0.52
N ILE A 75 1.24 -20.32 -0.71
CA ILE A 75 0.96 -19.67 -1.99
C ILE A 75 2.27 -19.25 -2.62
N ASP A 76 2.50 -19.73 -3.83
CA ASP A 76 3.67 -19.33 -4.61
C ASP A 76 3.27 -18.16 -5.53
N CYS A 77 3.38 -16.95 -4.98
CA CYS A 77 3.04 -15.74 -5.69
C CYS A 77 4.08 -14.67 -5.39
N SER A 78 4.70 -14.17 -6.43
CA SER A 78 5.70 -13.12 -6.30
C SER A 78 5.05 -11.80 -5.93
N PHE A 79 5.55 -11.15 -4.89
CA PHE A 79 5.06 -9.85 -4.47
C PHE A 79 5.44 -8.79 -5.50
N ARG A 80 4.43 -8.24 -6.18
CA ARG A 80 4.60 -7.20 -7.20
C ARG A 80 3.64 -6.06 -6.89
N PRO A 81 4.07 -5.11 -6.04
CA PRO A 81 3.19 -4.01 -5.65
C PRO A 81 2.98 -3.04 -6.81
N GLY A 82 1.76 -2.57 -6.96
CA GLY A 82 1.42 -1.54 -7.95
C GLY A 82 1.00 -0.23 -7.33
N VAL A 83 0.67 -0.24 -6.03
CA VAL A 83 0.23 0.94 -5.28
C VAL A 83 0.94 0.97 -3.94
N ALA A 84 1.29 2.15 -3.49
CA ALA A 84 1.85 2.38 -2.16
C ALA A 84 1.10 3.53 -1.49
N PHE A 85 0.90 3.40 -0.18
CA PHE A 85 0.38 4.48 0.65
C PHE A 85 1.47 4.88 1.64
N ARG A 86 1.70 6.17 1.76
CA ARG A 86 2.67 6.71 2.72
C ARG A 86 1.97 7.56 3.75
N PHE A 87 2.09 7.17 5.00
CA PHE A 87 1.64 7.92 6.16
C PHE A 87 2.86 8.50 6.84
N GLN A 88 2.88 9.80 7.00
CA GLN A 88 4.08 10.48 7.46
C GLN A 88 3.76 11.63 8.39
N ASP A 89 4.51 11.73 9.49
CA ASP A 89 4.59 12.91 10.33
C ASP A 89 6.06 13.24 10.61
N LYS A 90 6.33 14.14 11.54
CA LYS A 90 7.70 14.56 11.82
C LYS A 90 8.58 13.45 12.40
N LYS A 91 7.99 12.43 13.02
CA LYS A 91 8.71 11.38 13.75
C LYS A 91 8.60 10.01 13.10
N THR A 92 7.55 9.77 12.34
CA THR A 92 7.20 8.42 11.90
C THR A 92 6.85 8.40 10.42
N ASN A 93 7.34 7.38 9.73
CA ASN A 93 6.97 7.10 8.35
C ASN A 93 6.48 5.66 8.26
N VAL A 94 5.23 5.47 7.83
CA VAL A 94 4.67 4.15 7.58
C VAL A 94 4.32 4.06 6.11
N ASP A 95 4.89 3.06 5.45
CA ASP A 95 4.58 2.77 4.06
C ASP A 95 3.83 1.46 3.96
N LEU A 96 2.77 1.45 3.19
CA LEU A 96 1.98 0.28 2.89
C LEU A 96 2.08 0.00 1.41
N LEU A 97 2.70 -1.11 1.05
CA LEU A 97 2.79 -1.56 -0.34
C LEU A 97 1.72 -2.61 -0.60
N VAL A 98 1.01 -2.45 -1.71
CA VAL A 98 -0.17 -3.26 -2.03
C VAL A 98 0.06 -4.02 -3.33
N CYS A 99 -0.01 -5.35 -3.23
CA CYS A 99 0.02 -6.24 -4.38
C CYS A 99 -1.37 -6.84 -4.60
N PHE A 100 -2.06 -6.38 -5.65
CA PHE A 100 -3.40 -6.89 -5.95
C PHE A 100 -3.37 -8.26 -6.63
N SER A 101 -2.29 -8.58 -7.34
CA SER A 101 -2.19 -9.90 -8.01
C SER A 101 -2.03 -11.05 -7.02
N CYS A 102 -1.40 -10.79 -5.87
CA CYS A 102 -1.24 -11.79 -4.81
C CYS A 102 -2.20 -11.59 -3.65
N ASN A 103 -2.95 -10.49 -3.63
CA ASN A 103 -3.75 -10.06 -2.47
C ASN A 103 -2.89 -9.99 -1.21
N GLU A 104 -1.77 -9.31 -1.31
CA GLU A 104 -0.79 -9.22 -0.23
C GLU A 104 -0.45 -7.76 0.07
N LEU A 105 -0.35 -7.44 1.36
CA LEU A 105 0.10 -6.14 1.87
C LEU A 105 1.42 -6.32 2.60
N ARG A 106 2.31 -5.33 2.45
CA ARG A 106 3.52 -5.22 3.26
C ARG A 106 3.58 -3.86 3.92
N TYR A 107 3.92 -3.88 5.20
CA TYR A 107 4.04 -2.67 6.02
C TYR A 107 5.49 -2.41 6.33
N TYR A 108 5.90 -1.16 6.17
CA TYR A 108 7.24 -0.69 6.48
C TYR A 108 7.13 0.43 7.50
N LEU A 109 7.86 0.31 8.60
CA LEU A 109 7.96 1.36 9.62
C LEU A 109 9.37 1.90 9.59
N ASP A 110 9.51 3.19 9.28
CA ASP A 110 10.80 3.87 9.19
C ASP A 110 11.84 3.09 8.36
N GLY A 111 11.39 2.57 7.22
CA GLY A 111 12.23 1.87 6.25
C GLY A 111 12.39 0.37 6.47
N LYS A 112 11.83 -0.19 7.53
CA LYS A 112 11.96 -1.62 7.84
C LYS A 112 10.63 -2.34 7.70
N VAL A 113 10.64 -3.52 7.10
CA VAL A 113 9.46 -4.38 7.03
C VAL A 113 9.06 -4.78 8.45
N VAL A 114 7.84 -4.45 8.85
CA VAL A 114 7.29 -4.80 10.16
C VAL A 114 6.15 -5.79 10.06
N GLY A 115 5.68 -6.09 8.86
CA GLY A 115 4.65 -7.09 8.68
C GLY A 115 4.23 -7.27 7.25
N GLN A 116 3.60 -8.40 7.00
CA GLN A 116 2.97 -8.72 5.73
C GLN A 116 1.78 -9.61 5.99
N SER A 117 0.77 -9.52 5.14
CA SER A 117 -0.43 -10.35 5.27
C SER A 117 -1.19 -10.39 3.97
N TYR A 118 -1.96 -11.45 3.79
CA TYR A 118 -2.96 -11.53 2.74
C TYR A 118 -4.20 -10.76 3.15
N PHE A 119 -4.90 -10.20 2.19
CA PHE A 119 -6.05 -9.33 2.47
C PHE A 119 -7.16 -9.52 1.44
N LYS A 120 -8.38 -9.22 1.87
CA LYS A 120 -9.54 -9.16 0.97
C LYS A 120 -9.50 -7.82 0.24
N SER A 121 -9.32 -7.87 -1.07
CA SER A 121 -8.93 -6.69 -1.85
C SER A 121 -10.08 -5.82 -2.35
N GLN A 122 -11.33 -6.25 -2.20
CA GLN A 122 -12.48 -5.57 -2.81
C GLN A 122 -12.60 -4.09 -2.43
N GLU A 123 -12.56 -3.79 -1.14
CA GLU A 123 -12.71 -2.43 -0.65
C GLU A 123 -11.52 -1.56 -1.04
N LEU A 124 -10.31 -2.10 -0.92
CA LEU A 124 -9.10 -1.35 -1.27
C LEU A 124 -9.01 -1.09 -2.77
N ARG A 125 -9.44 -2.05 -3.61
CA ARG A 125 -9.55 -1.83 -5.05
C ARG A 125 -10.48 -0.67 -5.38
N ALA A 126 -11.63 -0.63 -4.73
CA ALA A 126 -12.58 0.47 -4.93
C ALA A 126 -11.97 1.82 -4.57
N LEU A 127 -11.24 1.87 -3.46
CA LEU A 127 -10.57 3.10 -3.03
C LEU A 127 -9.50 3.55 -4.03
N VAL A 128 -8.62 2.64 -4.47
CA VAL A 128 -7.54 3.04 -5.40
C VAL A 128 -8.09 3.46 -6.76
N LYS A 129 -9.21 2.89 -7.18
CA LYS A 129 -9.87 3.34 -8.42
C LYS A 129 -10.36 4.78 -8.33
N LYS A 130 -10.78 5.22 -7.15
CA LYS A 130 -11.15 6.63 -6.93
C LYS A 130 -9.92 7.53 -6.91
N LEU A 131 -8.80 7.05 -6.35
CA LEU A 131 -7.58 7.85 -6.23
C LEU A 131 -6.83 8.01 -7.55
N PHE A 132 -6.95 7.05 -8.45
CA PHE A 132 -6.27 7.04 -9.74
C PHE A 132 -7.27 6.87 -10.89
N PRO A 133 -8.17 7.85 -11.09
CA PRO A 133 -9.29 7.69 -12.04
C PRO A 133 -8.86 7.58 -13.49
N ASN A 134 -7.66 8.07 -13.82
CA ASN A 134 -7.16 8.07 -15.19
C ASN A 134 -6.13 6.97 -15.46
N ASP A 135 -5.85 6.12 -14.48
CA ASP A 135 -4.89 5.03 -14.61
C ASP A 135 -5.62 3.78 -15.13
N LYS A 136 -5.33 3.42 -16.36
CA LYS A 136 -6.00 2.30 -17.03
C LYS A 136 -5.77 0.96 -16.35
N LYS A 137 -4.55 0.74 -15.84
CA LYS A 137 -4.20 -0.50 -15.16
C LYS A 137 -5.00 -0.63 -13.85
N ILE A 138 -5.10 0.47 -13.10
CA ILE A 138 -5.89 0.51 -11.87
C ILE A 138 -7.37 0.30 -12.17
N GLN A 139 -7.90 0.98 -13.18
CA GLN A 139 -9.32 0.87 -13.54
C GLN A 139 -9.70 -0.53 -14.02
N SER A 140 -8.73 -1.31 -14.51
CA SER A 140 -8.95 -2.69 -14.97
C SER A 140 -8.88 -3.73 -13.85
N LEU A 141 -8.56 -3.37 -12.64
CA LEU A 141 -8.52 -4.31 -11.50
C LEU A 141 -9.90 -4.93 -11.28
N LYS A 142 -9.91 -6.24 -11.09
CA LYS A 142 -11.15 -7.01 -10.90
C LYS A 142 -11.29 -7.47 -9.46
#